data_277d41415845347ba688f21ad2c6435e
#
_entry.id   277d41415845347ba688f21ad2c6435e
#
_cell.length_a   1.000
_cell.length_b   1.000
_cell.length_c   1.000
_cell.angle_alpha   90.00
_cell.angle_beta   90.00
_cell.angle_gamma   90.00
#
_symmetry.space_group_name_H-M   'P 1'
#
loop_
_entity.id
_entity.type
_entity.pdbx_description
1 polymer ?
#
loop_
_entity_poly.entity_id
_entity_poly.type
_entity_poly.pdbx_seq_one_letter_code
_entity_poly.pdbx_strand_id
1 'polypeptide(L)'
;DEYGANLVRPDFSVRTKHLTHDRIETVLGVDFEQEAVLDLFERAGLSASVDDEADAEATVYEVEIPPYRVDVLHPMDLVDDLGRAYGFNELEPRYPDVGTVGGRHERTRLEDAARASLIGLGFEDLLNFHMISADANYDRLGIEPGTDVVGAGEPVEITGPYSEDYTQLRSWVLPSL
;
A
#
# COMPACT_ATOMS: atom_id res chain seq x y z
N ASP A 1 -31.91 14.68 6.91
CA ASP A 1 -31.95 13.24 6.74
C ASP A 1 -33.03 12.63 7.64
N GLU A 2 -33.33 11.33 7.48
CA GLU A 2 -34.35 10.58 8.19
C GLU A 2 -34.14 10.54 9.73
N TYR A 3 -32.94 10.96 10.18
CA TYR A 3 -32.52 10.99 11.58
C TYR A 3 -32.31 12.40 12.13
N GLY A 4 -32.66 13.44 11.38
CA GLY A 4 -32.56 14.83 11.83
C GLY A 4 -31.13 15.39 11.94
N ALA A 5 -30.12 14.71 11.39
CA ALA A 5 -28.76 15.21 11.35
C ALA A 5 -28.57 16.19 10.19
N ASN A 6 -28.11 17.40 10.49
CA ASN A 6 -27.71 18.38 9.48
C ASN A 6 -26.33 17.98 8.91
N LEU A 7 -26.32 17.30 7.76
CA LEU A 7 -25.10 16.97 7.03
C LEU A 7 -24.77 18.09 6.04
N VAL A 8 -23.70 18.83 6.32
CA VAL A 8 -23.13 19.80 5.37
C VAL A 8 -22.07 19.06 4.54
N ARG A 9 -22.28 18.98 3.24
CA ARG A 9 -21.36 18.35 2.28
C ARG A 9 -21.20 19.26 1.05
N PRO A 10 -19.99 19.36 0.47
CA PRO A 10 -18.72 18.86 1.01
C PRO A 10 -18.27 19.59 2.27
N ASP A 11 -17.45 18.93 3.10
CA ASP A 11 -16.82 19.54 4.27
C ASP A 11 -15.55 20.27 3.81
N PHE A 12 -15.55 21.60 3.97
CA PHE A 12 -14.40 22.46 3.63
C PHE A 12 -13.58 22.88 4.87
N SER A 13 -13.72 22.17 5.99
CA SER A 13 -12.91 22.46 7.16
C SER A 13 -11.43 22.17 6.87
N VAL A 14 -10.58 23.08 7.34
CA VAL A 14 -9.13 22.86 7.35
C VAL A 14 -8.82 21.85 8.45
N ARG A 15 -8.00 20.86 8.12
CA ARG A 15 -7.49 19.87 9.08
C ARG A 15 -6.08 20.26 9.48
N THR A 16 -5.68 19.90 10.69
CA THR A 16 -4.32 20.14 11.19
C THR A 16 -3.58 18.82 11.41
N LYS A 17 -2.31 18.81 11.10
CA LYS A 17 -1.38 17.71 11.38
C LYS A 17 -0.12 18.26 12.05
N HIS A 18 0.45 17.47 12.95
CA HIS A 18 1.72 17.80 13.60
C HIS A 18 2.83 16.88 13.08
N LEU A 19 4.00 17.46 12.85
CA LEU A 19 5.17 16.75 12.35
C LEU A 19 6.43 17.28 13.05
N THR A 20 7.25 16.39 13.61
CA THR A 20 8.48 16.79 14.26
C THR A 20 9.62 17.01 13.27
N HIS A 21 10.50 17.96 13.56
CA HIS A 21 11.69 18.25 12.76
C HIS A 21 12.58 17.01 12.59
N ASP A 22 12.91 16.33 13.69
CA ASP A 22 13.68 15.08 13.69
C ASP A 22 13.10 14.01 12.76
N ARG A 23 11.75 13.91 12.68
CA ARG A 23 11.11 12.96 11.78
C ARG A 23 11.36 13.28 10.32
N ILE A 24 11.37 14.57 9.95
CA ILE A 24 11.66 15.02 8.59
C ILE A 24 13.10 14.64 8.24
N GLU A 25 14.05 15.00 9.09
CA GLU A 25 15.47 14.73 8.86
C GLU A 25 15.78 13.23 8.82
N THR A 26 15.21 12.46 9.76
CA THR A 26 15.40 11.00 9.81
C THR A 26 14.90 10.32 8.51
N VAL A 27 13.78 10.75 7.98
CA VAL A 27 13.17 10.10 6.81
C VAL A 27 13.82 10.56 5.51
N LEU A 28 14.10 11.86 5.36
CA LEU A 28 14.72 12.40 4.15
C LEU A 28 16.24 12.22 4.14
N GLY A 29 16.85 12.00 5.30
CA GLY A 29 18.29 11.82 5.45
C GLY A 29 19.08 13.10 5.20
N VAL A 30 18.46 14.26 5.38
CA VAL A 30 19.03 15.60 5.19
C VAL A 30 18.79 16.41 6.46
N ASP A 31 19.83 17.11 6.90
CA ASP A 31 19.73 18.06 7.99
C ASP A 31 19.18 19.39 7.44
N PHE A 32 18.16 19.94 8.09
CA PHE A 32 17.50 21.16 7.65
C PHE A 32 17.57 22.25 8.75
N GLU A 33 17.69 23.48 8.31
CA GLU A 33 17.35 24.61 9.20
C GLU A 33 15.84 24.76 9.27
N GLN A 34 15.31 25.19 10.42
CA GLN A 34 13.86 25.33 10.67
C GLN A 34 13.16 26.19 9.60
N GLU A 35 13.80 27.31 9.20
CA GLU A 35 13.27 28.22 8.17
C GLU A 35 13.17 27.53 6.80
N ALA A 36 14.14 26.64 6.48
CA ALA A 36 14.12 25.88 5.25
C ALA A 36 12.95 24.90 5.20
N VAL A 37 12.60 24.27 6.32
CA VAL A 37 11.42 23.38 6.40
C VAL A 37 10.13 24.17 6.17
N LEU A 38 10.00 25.36 6.75
CA LEU A 38 8.83 26.23 6.51
C LEU A 38 8.71 26.66 5.05
N ASP A 39 9.83 27.00 4.39
CA ASP A 39 9.87 27.30 2.95
C ASP A 39 9.43 26.09 2.11
N LEU A 40 9.86 24.89 2.49
CA LEU A 40 9.45 23.66 1.81
C LEU A 40 7.95 23.41 1.93
N PHE A 41 7.34 23.66 3.09
CA PHE A 41 5.88 23.59 3.24
C PHE A 41 5.17 24.60 2.34
N GLU A 42 5.63 25.85 2.29
CA GLU A 42 5.08 26.88 1.41
C GLU A 42 5.18 26.44 -0.07
N ARG A 43 6.32 25.93 -0.50
CA ARG A 43 6.54 25.38 -1.85
C ARG A 43 5.65 24.18 -2.16
N ALA A 44 5.33 23.37 -1.15
CA ALA A 44 4.37 22.27 -1.27
C ALA A 44 2.89 22.76 -1.28
N GLY A 45 2.65 24.06 -1.11
CA GLY A 45 1.30 24.66 -1.05
C GLY A 45 0.57 24.41 0.27
N LEU A 46 1.32 24.26 1.36
CA LEU A 46 0.83 24.05 2.71
C LEU A 46 1.21 25.21 3.61
N SER A 47 0.31 25.64 4.51
CA SER A 47 0.63 26.58 5.59
C SER A 47 1.18 25.79 6.77
N ALA A 48 2.31 26.22 7.29
CA ALA A 48 2.92 25.61 8.47
C ALA A 48 3.47 26.68 9.42
N SER A 49 3.40 26.39 10.72
CA SER A 49 4.02 27.20 11.76
C SER A 49 4.71 26.28 12.78
N VAL A 50 5.62 26.85 13.54
CA VAL A 50 6.20 26.11 14.69
C VAL A 50 5.19 26.13 15.81
N ASP A 51 4.96 24.97 16.42
CA ASP A 51 4.10 24.81 17.58
C ASP A 51 4.89 25.14 18.85
N ASP A 52 4.74 26.36 19.35
CA ASP A 52 5.43 26.83 20.56
C ASP A 52 4.86 26.20 21.87
N GLU A 53 3.73 25.52 21.79
CA GLU A 53 3.11 24.84 22.93
C GLU A 53 3.53 23.36 23.02
N ALA A 54 4.20 22.83 21.99
CA ALA A 54 4.73 21.48 21.95
C ALA A 54 5.91 21.33 22.95
N ASP A 55 6.26 20.08 23.22
CA ASP A 55 7.30 19.71 24.17
C ASP A 55 8.63 20.45 23.88
N ALA A 56 9.19 21.12 24.87
CA ALA A 56 10.36 22.00 24.72
C ALA A 56 11.65 21.32 24.22
N GLU A 57 11.64 19.98 24.10
CA GLU A 57 12.79 19.18 23.62
C GLU A 57 12.78 18.93 22.10
N ALA A 58 11.66 19.19 21.39
CA ALA A 58 11.54 18.91 19.96
C ALA A 58 10.83 20.04 19.21
N THR A 59 11.39 20.49 18.11
CA THR A 59 10.68 21.38 17.17
C THR A 59 9.56 20.61 16.49
N VAL A 60 8.33 21.08 16.67
CA VAL A 60 7.12 20.52 16.06
C VAL A 60 6.50 21.55 15.13
N TYR A 61 6.12 21.11 13.95
CA TYR A 61 5.38 21.93 12.99
C TYR A 61 3.89 21.60 13.06
N GLU A 62 3.07 22.63 13.23
CA GLU A 62 1.64 22.57 13.00
C GLU A 62 1.37 22.90 11.53
N VAL A 63 0.81 21.96 10.79
CA VAL A 63 0.59 22.08 9.34
C VAL A 63 -0.91 22.07 9.04
N GLU A 64 -1.39 23.12 8.39
CA GLU A 64 -2.76 23.23 7.91
C GLU A 64 -2.95 22.49 6.59
N ILE A 65 -3.90 21.57 6.56
CA ILE A 65 -4.23 20.76 5.39
C ILE A 65 -5.47 21.32 4.71
N PRO A 66 -5.35 21.91 3.51
CA PRO A 66 -6.49 22.44 2.77
C PRO A 66 -7.52 21.34 2.47
N PRO A 67 -8.82 21.66 2.40
CA PRO A 67 -9.88 20.67 2.24
C PRO A 67 -9.81 19.88 0.94
N TYR A 68 -9.14 20.38 -0.10
CA TYR A 68 -8.94 19.65 -1.36
C TYR A 68 -7.85 18.58 -1.28
N ARG A 69 -6.95 18.63 -0.25
CA ARG A 69 -5.89 17.64 -0.01
C ARG A 69 -6.46 16.46 0.78
N VAL A 70 -7.31 15.68 0.13
CA VAL A 70 -7.93 14.47 0.72
C VAL A 70 -6.96 13.30 0.88
N ASP A 71 -5.82 13.38 0.20
CA ASP A 71 -4.71 12.42 0.16
C ASP A 71 -3.86 12.44 1.44
N VAL A 72 -3.79 13.57 2.15
CA VAL A 72 -3.01 13.70 3.38
C VAL A 72 -3.75 13.05 4.55
N LEU A 73 -3.45 11.79 4.82
CA LEU A 73 -4.06 10.97 5.87
C LEU A 73 -3.16 10.85 7.10
N HIS A 74 -1.84 10.78 6.89
CA HIS A 74 -0.84 10.56 7.92
C HIS A 74 0.26 11.64 7.85
N PRO A 75 0.97 11.97 8.97
CA PRO A 75 2.11 12.90 8.92
C PRO A 75 3.21 12.53 7.92
N MET A 76 3.36 11.25 7.59
CA MET A 76 4.32 10.79 6.58
C MET A 76 3.98 11.27 5.15
N ASP A 77 2.72 11.56 4.86
CA ASP A 77 2.33 12.14 3.57
C ASP A 77 2.90 13.55 3.42
N LEU A 78 3.03 14.28 4.54
CA LEU A 78 3.69 15.59 4.57
C LEU A 78 5.19 15.47 4.32
N VAL A 79 5.85 14.42 4.84
CA VAL A 79 7.28 14.19 4.58
C VAL A 79 7.52 13.90 3.10
N ASP A 80 6.62 13.16 2.44
CA ASP A 80 6.68 12.92 0.99
C ASP A 80 6.52 14.24 0.20
N ASP A 81 5.57 15.08 0.59
CA ASP A 81 5.41 16.41 -0.02
C ASP A 81 6.66 17.28 0.15
N LEU A 82 7.28 17.29 1.35
CA LEU A 82 8.53 17.99 1.60
C LEU A 82 9.68 17.44 0.75
N GLY A 83 9.78 16.11 0.62
CA GLY A 83 10.77 15.47 -0.24
C GLY A 83 10.62 15.86 -1.72
N ARG A 84 9.39 16.00 -2.20
CA ARG A 84 9.11 16.52 -3.55
C ARG A 84 9.46 18.00 -3.69
N ALA A 85 9.12 18.81 -2.69
CA ALA A 85 9.43 20.24 -2.69
C ALA A 85 10.93 20.51 -2.61
N TYR A 86 11.67 19.69 -1.87
CA TYR A 86 13.13 19.69 -1.83
C TYR A 86 13.72 19.29 -3.19
N GLY A 87 13.20 18.22 -3.76
CA GLY A 87 13.64 17.63 -5.01
C GLY A 87 14.38 16.31 -4.77
N PHE A 88 13.81 15.20 -5.20
CA PHE A 88 14.43 13.88 -5.03
C PHE A 88 15.80 13.76 -5.70
N ASN A 89 16.09 14.57 -6.73
CA ASN A 89 17.40 14.61 -7.39
C ASN A 89 18.49 15.26 -6.54
N GLU A 90 18.11 16.04 -5.52
CA GLU A 90 19.03 16.70 -4.59
C GLU A 90 19.39 15.78 -3.41
N LEU A 91 18.65 14.66 -3.24
CA LEU A 91 18.95 13.69 -2.20
C LEU A 91 20.18 12.86 -2.58
N GLU A 92 21.19 12.86 -1.71
CA GLU A 92 22.38 12.02 -1.92
C GLU A 92 22.06 10.54 -1.67
N PRO A 93 22.30 9.66 -2.65
CA PRO A 93 22.17 8.22 -2.44
C PRO A 93 23.13 7.74 -1.36
N ARG A 94 22.60 7.10 -0.32
CA ARG A 94 23.40 6.50 0.76
C ARG A 94 23.21 4.98 0.77
N TYR A 95 24.31 4.25 0.82
CA TYR A 95 24.27 2.82 1.07
C TYR A 95 24.22 2.60 2.59
N PRO A 96 23.25 1.83 3.11
CA PRO A 96 23.22 1.54 4.54
C PRO A 96 24.44 0.72 4.93
N ASP A 97 25.09 1.08 6.05
CA ASP A 97 26.17 0.30 6.64
C ASP A 97 25.59 -0.87 7.44
N VAL A 98 24.91 -1.76 6.74
CA VAL A 98 24.30 -2.98 7.31
C VAL A 98 24.83 -4.20 6.55
N GLY A 99 25.41 -5.13 7.28
CA GLY A 99 25.74 -6.45 6.75
C GLY A 99 24.43 -7.20 6.44
N THR A 100 24.08 -7.33 5.16
CA THR A 100 22.97 -8.19 4.77
C THR A 100 23.44 -9.62 4.63
N VAL A 101 22.94 -10.51 5.48
CA VAL A 101 23.12 -11.96 5.33
C VAL A 101 21.89 -12.49 4.61
N GLY A 102 21.79 -12.19 3.33
CA GLY A 102 20.70 -12.68 2.49
C GLY A 102 20.87 -14.16 2.16
N GLY A 103 19.79 -14.89 2.15
CA GLY A 103 19.79 -16.31 1.74
C GLY A 103 18.37 -16.79 1.44
N ARG A 104 18.27 -17.85 0.63
CA ARG A 104 16.98 -18.48 0.37
C ARG A 104 16.49 -19.20 1.61
N HIS A 105 15.24 -19.02 1.96
CA HIS A 105 14.58 -19.78 3.01
C HIS A 105 14.65 -21.29 2.70
N GLU A 106 14.76 -22.13 3.72
CA GLU A 106 14.85 -23.58 3.55
C GLU A 106 13.69 -24.18 2.76
N ARG A 107 12.46 -23.72 3.05
CA ARG A 107 11.27 -24.11 2.29
C ARG A 107 11.40 -23.81 0.80
N THR A 108 11.91 -22.63 0.42
CA THR A 108 12.10 -22.25 -0.98
C THR A 108 13.13 -23.16 -1.67
N ARG A 109 14.18 -23.58 -0.96
CA ARG A 109 15.16 -24.54 -1.49
C ARG A 109 14.51 -25.90 -1.75
N LEU A 110 13.63 -26.34 -0.84
CA LEU A 110 12.92 -27.61 -0.99
C LEU A 110 11.93 -27.53 -2.18
N GLU A 111 11.19 -26.42 -2.30
CA GLU A 111 10.27 -26.17 -3.43
C GLU A 111 11.01 -26.14 -4.77
N ASP A 112 12.18 -25.50 -4.85
CA ASP A 112 13.03 -25.49 -6.05
C ASP A 112 13.53 -26.91 -6.41
N ALA A 113 13.94 -27.67 -5.43
CA ALA A 113 14.38 -29.05 -5.65
C ALA A 113 13.25 -29.98 -6.12
N ALA A 114 12.06 -29.84 -5.53
CA ALA A 114 10.86 -30.56 -5.94
C ALA A 114 10.46 -30.20 -7.37
N ARG A 115 10.44 -28.91 -7.70
CA ARG A 115 10.15 -28.39 -9.04
C ARG A 115 11.12 -28.97 -10.08
N ALA A 116 12.41 -28.88 -9.81
CA ALA A 116 13.44 -29.42 -10.72
C ALA A 116 13.26 -30.95 -10.95
N SER A 117 12.92 -31.70 -9.90
CA SER A 117 12.68 -33.13 -9.99
C SER A 117 11.43 -33.46 -10.82
N LEU A 118 10.33 -32.74 -10.62
CA LEU A 118 9.10 -32.94 -11.38
C LEU A 118 9.27 -32.57 -12.86
N ILE A 119 9.97 -31.47 -13.17
CA ILE A 119 10.31 -31.12 -14.57
C ILE A 119 11.16 -32.24 -15.21
N GLY A 120 12.11 -32.81 -14.49
CA GLY A 120 12.90 -33.93 -14.95
C GLY A 120 12.09 -35.20 -15.23
N LEU A 121 10.92 -35.35 -14.60
CA LEU A 121 9.96 -36.45 -14.84
C LEU A 121 8.94 -36.11 -15.96
N GLY A 122 9.03 -34.95 -16.59
CA GLY A 122 8.16 -34.56 -17.70
C GLY A 122 6.90 -33.75 -17.30
N PHE A 123 6.85 -33.26 -16.06
CA PHE A 123 5.80 -32.34 -15.65
C PHE A 123 6.09 -30.90 -16.13
N GLU A 124 5.05 -30.15 -16.40
CA GLU A 124 5.14 -28.73 -16.68
C GLU A 124 4.90 -27.90 -15.42
N ASP A 125 5.71 -26.85 -15.22
CA ASP A 125 5.52 -25.88 -14.14
C ASP A 125 4.63 -24.73 -14.63
N LEU A 126 3.47 -24.57 -14.03
CA LEU A 126 2.47 -23.58 -14.42
C LEU A 126 2.24 -22.54 -13.32
N LEU A 127 2.16 -21.28 -13.72
CA LEU A 127 1.75 -20.19 -12.86
C LEU A 127 0.37 -19.68 -13.32
N ASN A 128 -0.65 -20.00 -12.54
CA ASN A 128 -2.03 -19.67 -12.88
C ASN A 128 -2.57 -18.52 -12.05
N PHE A 129 -3.48 -17.74 -12.61
CA PHE A 129 -4.19 -16.69 -11.88
C PHE A 129 -5.05 -17.28 -10.75
N HIS A 130 -5.26 -16.48 -9.71
CA HIS A 130 -6.14 -16.83 -8.61
C HIS A 130 -7.60 -16.51 -8.92
N MET A 131 -7.84 -15.63 -9.90
CA MET A 131 -9.15 -15.23 -10.39
C MET A 131 -9.55 -16.04 -11.60
N ILE A 132 -10.84 -16.38 -11.68
CA ILE A 132 -11.41 -17.24 -12.71
C ILE A 132 -12.90 -16.87 -12.90
N SER A 133 -13.53 -17.32 -13.98
CA SER A 133 -14.98 -17.22 -14.15
C SER A 133 -15.72 -18.35 -13.43
N ALA A 134 -17.01 -18.15 -13.15
CA ALA A 134 -17.87 -19.20 -12.60
C ALA A 134 -17.96 -20.41 -13.54
N ASP A 135 -18.10 -20.16 -14.85
CA ASP A 135 -18.11 -21.19 -15.89
C ASP A 135 -16.86 -22.09 -15.82
N ALA A 136 -15.67 -21.48 -15.78
CA ALA A 136 -14.43 -22.23 -15.72
C ALA A 136 -14.23 -22.94 -14.36
N ASN A 137 -14.69 -22.32 -13.25
CA ASN A 137 -14.50 -22.87 -11.91
C ASN A 137 -15.41 -24.06 -11.61
N TYR A 138 -16.63 -24.07 -12.18
CA TYR A 138 -17.67 -25.05 -11.84
C TYR A 138 -18.30 -25.71 -13.07
N ASP A 139 -18.86 -24.93 -14.01
CA ASP A 139 -19.75 -25.43 -15.06
C ASP A 139 -19.03 -26.40 -16.01
N ARG A 140 -17.82 -26.05 -16.46
CA ARG A 140 -17.02 -26.94 -17.34
C ARG A 140 -16.61 -28.26 -16.68
N LEU A 141 -16.57 -28.29 -15.37
CA LEU A 141 -16.24 -29.48 -14.59
C LEU A 141 -17.49 -30.24 -14.13
N GLY A 142 -18.70 -29.69 -14.35
CA GLY A 142 -19.95 -30.26 -13.89
C GLY A 142 -20.07 -30.31 -12.37
N ILE A 143 -19.51 -29.33 -11.67
CA ILE A 143 -19.50 -29.23 -10.22
C ILE A 143 -20.52 -28.19 -9.77
N GLU A 144 -21.35 -28.52 -8.79
CA GLU A 144 -22.25 -27.56 -8.11
C GLU A 144 -21.53 -26.93 -6.92
N PRO A 145 -21.43 -25.57 -6.83
CA PRO A 145 -20.86 -24.88 -5.68
C PRO A 145 -21.55 -25.26 -4.37
N GLY A 146 -20.79 -25.31 -3.28
CA GLY A 146 -21.32 -25.56 -1.94
C GLY A 146 -21.69 -27.04 -1.66
N THR A 147 -21.31 -27.97 -2.54
CA THR A 147 -21.50 -29.40 -2.32
C THR A 147 -20.26 -30.04 -1.68
N ASP A 148 -20.38 -31.28 -1.17
CA ASP A 148 -19.26 -32.02 -0.55
C ASP A 148 -18.24 -32.60 -1.57
N VAL A 149 -18.27 -32.13 -2.80
CA VAL A 149 -17.32 -32.51 -3.85
C VAL A 149 -16.04 -31.71 -3.71
N VAL A 150 -14.89 -32.32 -3.96
CA VAL A 150 -13.59 -31.61 -3.99
C VAL A 150 -13.65 -30.49 -5.03
N GLY A 151 -13.28 -29.30 -4.62
CA GLY A 151 -13.33 -28.12 -5.47
C GLY A 151 -14.68 -27.38 -5.51
N ALA A 152 -15.71 -27.92 -4.87
CA ALA A 152 -17.06 -27.31 -4.82
C ALA A 152 -17.24 -26.28 -3.68
N GLY A 153 -16.18 -25.68 -3.17
CA GLY A 153 -16.27 -24.63 -2.15
C GLY A 153 -17.17 -23.48 -2.58
N GLU A 154 -17.78 -22.78 -1.63
CA GLU A 154 -18.55 -21.57 -1.92
C GLU A 154 -17.68 -20.53 -2.63
N PRO A 155 -18.16 -19.93 -3.73
CA PRO A 155 -17.38 -18.97 -4.49
C PRO A 155 -17.19 -17.67 -3.71
N VAL A 156 -15.98 -17.12 -3.77
CA VAL A 156 -15.71 -15.75 -3.34
C VAL A 156 -15.79 -14.86 -4.57
N GLU A 157 -16.87 -14.10 -4.68
CA GLU A 157 -17.12 -13.21 -5.82
C GLU A 157 -16.34 -11.90 -5.70
N ILE A 158 -15.92 -11.36 -6.84
CA ILE A 158 -15.22 -10.09 -6.96
C ILE A 158 -16.23 -9.00 -7.30
N THR A 159 -16.35 -7.99 -6.44
CA THR A 159 -17.20 -6.83 -6.70
C THR A 159 -16.58 -5.96 -7.79
N GLY A 160 -17.30 -5.74 -8.89
CA GLY A 160 -16.83 -4.94 -10.02
C GLY A 160 -15.62 -5.54 -10.73
N PRO A 161 -15.70 -6.77 -11.23
CA PRO A 161 -14.57 -7.43 -11.88
C PRO A 161 -14.15 -6.67 -13.15
N TYR A 162 -12.85 -6.68 -13.44
CA TYR A 162 -12.29 -6.05 -14.64
C TYR A 162 -12.75 -6.74 -15.94
N SER A 163 -13.02 -8.04 -15.89
CA SER A 163 -13.44 -8.87 -17.03
C SER A 163 -14.40 -9.95 -16.53
N GLU A 164 -15.27 -10.43 -17.40
CA GLU A 164 -16.14 -11.58 -17.16
C GLU A 164 -15.37 -12.89 -16.97
N ASP A 165 -14.12 -12.95 -17.38
CA ASP A 165 -13.23 -14.09 -17.16
C ASP A 165 -12.71 -14.17 -15.72
N TYR A 166 -12.82 -13.08 -14.93
CA TYR A 166 -12.21 -12.95 -13.60
C TYR A 166 -13.23 -12.48 -12.54
N THR A 167 -14.37 -13.17 -12.47
CA THR A 167 -15.50 -12.77 -11.62
C THR A 167 -15.43 -13.30 -10.20
N GLN A 168 -14.57 -14.27 -9.93
CA GLN A 168 -14.45 -14.91 -8.62
C GLN A 168 -13.04 -15.47 -8.37
N LEU A 169 -12.73 -15.82 -7.12
CA LEU A 169 -11.55 -16.58 -6.79
C LEU A 169 -11.76 -18.05 -7.10
N ARG A 170 -10.73 -18.72 -7.62
CA ARG A 170 -10.80 -20.16 -7.86
C ARG A 170 -10.97 -20.91 -6.54
N SER A 171 -11.82 -21.93 -6.53
CA SER A 171 -12.06 -22.80 -5.38
C SER A 171 -10.94 -23.83 -5.17
N TRP A 172 -10.27 -24.22 -6.26
CA TRP A 172 -9.11 -25.12 -6.27
C TRP A 172 -8.24 -24.92 -7.51
N VAL A 173 -7.19 -25.74 -7.67
CA VAL A 173 -6.20 -25.52 -8.74
C VAL A 173 -6.62 -26.08 -10.10
N LEU A 174 -7.35 -27.22 -10.12
CA LEU A 174 -7.64 -27.94 -11.35
C LEU A 174 -8.32 -27.14 -12.46
N PRO A 175 -9.30 -26.25 -12.18
CA PRO A 175 -9.93 -25.43 -13.22
C PRO A 175 -8.97 -24.47 -13.95
N SER A 176 -7.81 -24.24 -13.37
CA SER A 176 -6.81 -23.30 -13.91
C SER A 176 -5.71 -24.03 -14.71
N LEU A 177 -5.69 -25.34 -14.75
CA LEU A 177 -4.78 -26.16 -15.54
C LEU A 177 -5.33 -26.44 -16.93
#